data_8fccf110361533a2a6d6f622a82c893d
#
_entry.id   8fccf110361533a2a6d6f622a82c893d
#
_cell.length_a   1.000
_cell.length_b   1.000
_cell.length_c   1.000
_cell.angle_alpha   90.00
_cell.angle_beta   90.00
_cell.angle_gamma   90.00
#
_symmetry.space_group_name_H-M   'P 1'
#
loop_
_entity.id
_entity.type
_entity.pdbx_description
1 polymer ?
#
loop_
_entity_poly.entity_id
_entity_poly.type
_entity_poly.pdbx_seq_one_letter_code
_entity_poly.pdbx_strand_id
1 'polypeptide(L)'
;MASITPFHGAPTTGGQDRLARIGRARQAVLYGETRGPDAAPALEGWIESSWRRCLASGQRPEHAPSFDTVPAAEMRRHQEANQQLVQAAKPTLERLGRAIADTRYFAILTNQAGVVVDVNGRIDRSDSRVDVITRIGADLSEQRVGTTAIGAALIERQPVWLHRGEHFFDATSVYSCAGAPLFGPDGHCAGMLDLTGIEAAERPELKHLVTQCARGIENALTLGRPHALLIRLNWPGRTLGDDTDGLLCVDADGRITGANPAARQMIPRL
;
A
#
# COMPACT_ATOMS: atom_id res chain seq x y z
N MET A 1 0.10 -11.55 45.08
CA MET A 1 0.99 -11.72 43.93
C MET A 1 0.32 -12.66 42.96
N ALA A 2 -0.33 -12.12 41.93
CA ALA A 2 -1.00 -12.91 40.89
C ALA A 2 -0.07 -13.02 39.69
N SER A 3 0.35 -14.25 39.37
CA SER A 3 1.20 -14.57 38.21
C SER A 3 0.41 -14.35 36.92
N ILE A 4 0.84 -13.42 36.09
CA ILE A 4 0.32 -13.23 34.73
C ILE A 4 1.08 -14.20 33.82
N THR A 5 0.39 -15.27 33.40
CA THR A 5 0.89 -16.21 32.39
C THR A 5 0.83 -15.53 31.02
N PRO A 6 1.88 -15.55 30.20
CA PRO A 6 1.83 -14.98 28.86
C PRO A 6 0.91 -15.83 27.96
N PHE A 7 -0.06 -15.19 27.35
CA PHE A 7 -0.95 -15.79 26.36
C PHE A 7 -0.15 -16.15 25.10
N HIS A 8 0.34 -17.36 24.99
CA HIS A 8 0.78 -17.96 23.74
C HIS A 8 -0.48 -18.43 23.00
N GLY A 9 -1.06 -17.57 22.19
CA GLY A 9 -2.13 -17.93 21.29
C GLY A 9 -1.62 -18.96 20.29
N ALA A 10 -2.12 -20.20 20.35
CA ALA A 10 -1.94 -21.18 19.28
C ALA A 10 -2.48 -20.60 17.97
N PRO A 11 -1.84 -20.89 16.80
CA PRO A 11 -2.34 -20.43 15.51
C PRO A 11 -3.77 -20.95 15.32
N THR A 12 -4.69 -20.04 15.02
CA THR A 12 -6.08 -20.41 14.74
C THR A 12 -6.10 -21.31 13.50
N THR A 13 -6.94 -22.34 13.49
CA THR A 13 -7.09 -23.30 12.37
C THR A 13 -7.26 -22.62 11.01
N GLY A 14 -7.87 -21.43 10.95
CA GLY A 14 -8.02 -20.64 9.74
C GLY A 14 -6.71 -20.10 9.14
N GLY A 15 -5.72 -19.77 9.96
CA GLY A 15 -4.41 -19.27 9.47
C GLY A 15 -3.57 -20.37 8.83
N GLN A 16 -3.59 -21.59 9.38
CA GLN A 16 -2.88 -22.73 8.80
C GLN A 16 -3.49 -23.13 7.45
N ASP A 17 -4.80 -23.07 7.33
CA ASP A 17 -5.54 -23.35 6.10
C ASP A 17 -5.21 -22.34 4.98
N ARG A 18 -5.02 -21.05 5.33
CA ARG A 18 -4.61 -20.03 4.37
C ARG A 18 -3.19 -20.26 3.87
N LEU A 19 -2.24 -20.49 4.76
CA LEU A 19 -0.84 -20.75 4.36
C LEU A 19 -0.74 -21.99 3.45
N ALA A 20 -1.49 -23.04 3.74
CA ALA A 20 -1.56 -24.24 2.89
C ALA A 20 -2.14 -23.92 1.50
N ARG A 21 -3.19 -23.06 1.42
CA ARG A 21 -3.74 -22.60 0.13
C ARG A 21 -2.74 -21.77 -0.67
N ILE A 22 -2.05 -20.85 0.00
CA ILE A 22 -0.97 -20.05 -0.62
C ILE A 22 0.11 -20.97 -1.19
N GLY A 23 0.57 -21.96 -0.41
CA GLY A 23 1.56 -22.93 -0.85
C GLY A 23 1.14 -23.70 -2.12
N ARG A 24 -0.10 -24.21 -2.14
CA ARG A 24 -0.65 -24.89 -3.34
C ARG A 24 -0.74 -23.96 -4.55
N ALA A 25 -1.15 -22.70 -4.37
CA ALA A 25 -1.21 -21.73 -5.45
C ALA A 25 0.19 -21.41 -6.01
N ARG A 26 1.20 -21.27 -5.15
CA ARG A 26 2.60 -21.10 -5.56
C ARG A 26 3.08 -22.27 -6.40
N GLN A 27 2.89 -23.51 -5.94
CA GLN A 27 3.29 -24.70 -6.69
C GLN A 27 2.64 -24.74 -8.08
N ALA A 28 1.35 -24.44 -8.16
CA ALA A 28 0.64 -24.45 -9.44
C ALA A 28 1.08 -23.32 -10.39
N VAL A 29 1.21 -22.08 -9.89
CA VAL A 29 1.46 -20.91 -10.76
C VAL A 29 2.93 -20.69 -11.02
N LEU A 30 3.79 -20.79 -9.98
CA LEU A 30 5.20 -20.44 -10.09
C LEU A 30 6.07 -21.61 -10.55
N TYR A 31 5.69 -22.86 -10.22
CA TYR A 31 6.48 -24.05 -10.53
C TYR A 31 5.81 -24.98 -11.56
N GLY A 32 4.63 -24.61 -12.07
CA GLY A 32 3.98 -25.31 -13.19
C GLY A 32 3.33 -26.65 -12.82
N GLU A 33 3.08 -26.92 -11.54
CA GLU A 33 2.35 -28.10 -11.12
C GLU A 33 0.87 -28.01 -11.50
N THR A 34 0.31 -29.11 -12.00
CA THR A 34 -1.09 -29.16 -12.44
C THR A 34 -2.04 -29.02 -11.25
N ARG A 35 -2.92 -28.02 -11.30
CA ARG A 35 -4.08 -27.95 -10.38
C ARG A 35 -5.05 -29.08 -10.71
N GLY A 36 -5.48 -29.81 -9.68
CA GLY A 36 -6.60 -30.75 -9.85
C GLY A 36 -7.87 -29.98 -10.31
N PRO A 37 -8.79 -30.67 -11.05
CA PRO A 37 -9.96 -30.04 -11.68
C PRO A 37 -10.92 -29.33 -10.69
N ASP A 38 -10.89 -29.64 -9.40
CA ASP A 38 -11.79 -29.10 -8.38
C ASP A 38 -11.13 -28.02 -7.48
N ALA A 39 -9.98 -27.48 -7.85
CA ALA A 39 -9.30 -26.48 -7.01
C ALA A 39 -9.97 -25.12 -7.16
N ALA A 40 -10.77 -24.73 -6.16
CA ALA A 40 -11.26 -23.36 -5.99
C ALA A 40 -10.10 -22.34 -6.09
N PRO A 41 -10.33 -21.11 -6.56
CA PRO A 41 -9.30 -20.08 -6.60
C PRO A 41 -8.74 -19.88 -5.18
N ALA A 42 -7.45 -20.19 -5.04
CA ALA A 42 -6.79 -20.19 -3.72
C ALA A 42 -6.49 -18.77 -3.23
N LEU A 43 -6.37 -17.80 -4.16
CA LEU A 43 -5.94 -16.42 -3.95
C LEU A 43 -6.81 -15.44 -4.74
N GLU A 44 -6.73 -14.16 -4.40
CA GLU A 44 -7.30 -13.10 -5.23
C GLU A 44 -6.65 -13.11 -6.61
N GLY A 45 -7.44 -13.01 -7.70
CA GLY A 45 -6.98 -13.19 -9.08
C GLY A 45 -5.83 -12.24 -9.49
N TRP A 46 -5.75 -11.06 -8.89
CA TRP A 46 -4.68 -10.10 -9.15
C TRP A 46 -3.32 -10.60 -8.63
N ILE A 47 -3.26 -11.41 -7.55
CA ILE A 47 -2.01 -12.00 -7.03
C ILE A 47 -1.41 -12.94 -8.08
N GLU A 48 -2.23 -13.85 -8.61
CA GLU A 48 -1.79 -14.77 -9.66
C GLU A 48 -1.39 -14.02 -10.94
N SER A 49 -2.11 -12.96 -11.28
CA SER A 49 -1.78 -12.10 -12.43
C SER A 49 -0.44 -11.39 -12.24
N SER A 50 -0.17 -10.87 -11.04
CA SER A 50 1.12 -10.27 -10.68
C SER A 50 2.25 -11.29 -10.76
N TRP A 51 2.08 -12.49 -10.21
CA TRP A 51 3.08 -13.55 -10.31
C TRP A 51 3.41 -13.91 -11.77
N ARG A 52 2.39 -13.99 -12.64
CA ARG A 52 2.62 -14.26 -14.08
C ARG A 52 3.37 -13.11 -14.75
N ARG A 53 3.11 -11.85 -14.39
CA ARG A 53 3.89 -10.70 -14.88
C ARG A 53 5.36 -10.81 -14.46
N CYS A 54 5.63 -11.15 -13.20
CA CYS A 54 6.98 -11.37 -12.69
C CYS A 54 7.71 -12.49 -13.45
N LEU A 55 7.05 -13.64 -13.65
CA LEU A 55 7.62 -14.72 -14.45
C LEU A 55 7.90 -14.32 -15.90
N ALA A 56 6.96 -13.59 -16.53
CA ALA A 56 7.09 -13.11 -17.91
C ALA A 56 8.24 -12.09 -18.07
N SER A 57 8.55 -11.31 -17.02
CA SER A 57 9.72 -10.41 -17.00
C SER A 57 11.05 -11.12 -16.72
N GLY A 58 11.05 -12.45 -16.57
CA GLY A 58 12.25 -13.25 -16.32
C GLY A 58 12.65 -13.39 -14.85
N GLN A 59 11.84 -12.86 -13.93
CA GLN A 59 12.06 -13.08 -12.50
C GLN A 59 11.79 -14.54 -12.12
N ARG A 60 12.43 -15.01 -11.06
CA ARG A 60 12.23 -16.36 -10.50
C ARG A 60 12.07 -16.26 -8.98
N PRO A 61 11.15 -17.01 -8.36
CA PRO A 61 10.83 -16.91 -6.93
C PRO A 61 12.04 -17.12 -6.01
N GLU A 62 12.97 -17.98 -6.42
CA GLU A 62 14.18 -18.34 -5.68
C GLU A 62 15.31 -17.30 -5.79
N HIS A 63 15.19 -16.31 -6.67
CA HIS A 63 16.17 -15.24 -6.79
C HIS A 63 16.01 -14.25 -5.63
N ALA A 64 17.10 -13.58 -5.28
CA ALA A 64 17.04 -12.45 -4.33
C ALA A 64 16.50 -11.20 -5.04
N PRO A 65 15.51 -10.50 -4.48
CA PRO A 65 15.08 -9.22 -5.00
C PRO A 65 16.16 -8.16 -4.84
N SER A 66 16.21 -7.20 -5.75
CA SER A 66 17.13 -6.06 -5.66
C SER A 66 16.41 -4.89 -4.98
N PHE A 67 16.89 -4.52 -3.79
CA PHE A 67 16.41 -3.32 -3.05
C PHE A 67 17.33 -2.12 -3.32
N ASP A 68 17.57 -1.83 -4.59
CA ASP A 68 18.42 -0.72 -4.99
C ASP A 68 17.74 0.62 -4.71
N THR A 69 18.55 1.62 -4.38
CA THR A 69 18.09 3.01 -4.31
C THR A 69 18.30 3.69 -5.64
N VAL A 70 17.41 4.64 -5.96
CA VAL A 70 17.61 5.49 -7.14
C VAL A 70 18.95 6.24 -7.05
N PRO A 71 19.62 6.52 -8.19
CA PRO A 71 20.88 7.24 -8.20
C PRO A 71 20.78 8.60 -7.48
N ALA A 72 21.84 9.00 -6.78
CA ALA A 72 21.87 10.26 -6.01
C ALA A 72 21.54 11.49 -6.86
N ALA A 73 21.87 11.48 -8.16
CA ALA A 73 21.51 12.55 -9.09
C ALA A 73 19.99 12.67 -9.32
N GLU A 74 19.28 11.56 -9.25
CA GLU A 74 17.82 11.50 -9.41
C GLU A 74 17.10 11.76 -8.10
N MET A 75 17.74 11.47 -6.96
CA MET A 75 17.14 11.61 -5.62
C MET A 75 16.58 13.02 -5.38
N ARG A 76 17.33 14.06 -5.74
CA ARG A 76 16.86 15.45 -5.60
C ARG A 76 15.61 15.72 -6.41
N ARG A 77 15.55 15.26 -7.66
CA ARG A 77 14.36 15.41 -8.52
C ARG A 77 13.17 14.67 -7.92
N HIS A 78 13.39 13.47 -7.38
CA HIS A 78 12.32 12.73 -6.68
C HIS A 78 11.85 13.47 -5.43
N GLN A 79 12.75 14.05 -4.64
CA GLN A 79 12.37 14.81 -3.44
C GLN A 79 11.56 16.06 -3.80
N GLU A 80 12.01 16.84 -4.78
CA GLU A 80 11.32 18.05 -5.26
C GLU A 80 9.94 17.69 -5.84
N ALA A 81 9.87 16.69 -6.72
CA ALA A 81 8.62 16.25 -7.35
C ALA A 81 7.59 15.71 -6.37
N ASN A 82 8.03 15.11 -5.25
CA ASN A 82 7.15 14.49 -4.27
C ASN A 82 6.94 15.33 -3.00
N GLN A 83 7.48 16.57 -2.95
CA GLN A 83 7.39 17.43 -1.77
C GLN A 83 5.93 17.66 -1.32
N GLN A 84 5.02 17.91 -2.25
CA GLN A 84 3.60 18.10 -1.94
C GLN A 84 2.97 16.83 -1.37
N LEU A 85 3.29 15.66 -1.91
CA LEU A 85 2.81 14.37 -1.41
C LEU A 85 3.29 14.14 0.03
N VAL A 86 4.59 14.31 0.28
CA VAL A 86 5.18 14.12 1.62
C VAL A 86 4.58 15.09 2.63
N GLN A 87 4.42 16.37 2.28
CA GLN A 87 3.80 17.37 3.16
C GLN A 87 2.32 17.04 3.47
N ALA A 88 1.54 16.66 2.46
CA ALA A 88 0.14 16.29 2.62
C ALA A 88 -0.03 15.01 3.47
N ALA A 89 0.89 14.05 3.33
CA ALA A 89 0.86 12.79 4.04
C ALA A 89 1.31 12.90 5.51
N LYS A 90 2.20 13.84 5.83
CA LYS A 90 2.87 13.92 7.14
C LYS A 90 1.93 13.84 8.35
N PRO A 91 0.83 14.63 8.47
CA PRO A 91 -0.06 14.53 9.63
C PRO A 91 -0.74 13.18 9.76
N THR A 92 -1.08 12.55 8.63
CA THR A 92 -1.70 11.24 8.60
C THR A 92 -0.70 10.15 8.97
N LEU A 93 0.53 10.19 8.45
CA LEU A 93 1.60 9.25 8.80
C LEU A 93 1.95 9.32 10.29
N GLU A 94 2.03 10.50 10.89
CA GLU A 94 2.30 10.67 12.32
C GLU A 94 1.17 10.07 13.20
N ARG A 95 -0.11 10.27 12.84
CA ARG A 95 -1.24 9.64 13.53
C ARG A 95 -1.22 8.12 13.37
N LEU A 96 -0.99 7.66 12.14
CA LEU A 96 -0.92 6.25 11.81
C LEU A 96 0.22 5.55 12.55
N GLY A 97 1.43 6.13 12.55
CA GLY A 97 2.58 5.58 13.27
C GLY A 97 2.33 5.40 14.76
N ARG A 98 1.59 6.34 15.39
CA ARG A 98 1.16 6.17 16.80
C ARG A 98 0.12 5.06 16.96
N ALA A 99 -0.85 4.97 16.06
CA ALA A 99 -1.92 3.97 16.13
C ALA A 99 -1.40 2.53 15.96
N ILE A 100 -0.33 2.34 15.17
CA ILE A 100 0.24 1.01 14.89
C ILE A 100 1.48 0.68 15.75
N ALA A 101 1.88 1.55 16.70
CA ALA A 101 3.15 1.46 17.43
C ALA A 101 3.39 0.08 18.10
N ASP A 102 2.32 -0.60 18.54
CA ASP A 102 2.41 -1.88 19.25
C ASP A 102 2.05 -3.09 18.36
N THR A 103 1.94 -2.89 17.03
CA THR A 103 1.48 -3.93 16.11
C THR A 103 2.60 -4.64 15.34
N ARG A 104 3.86 -4.23 15.51
CA ARG A 104 5.02 -4.66 14.68
C ARG A 104 4.88 -4.30 13.19
N TYR A 105 3.98 -3.38 12.85
CA TYR A 105 3.86 -2.80 11.52
C TYR A 105 4.40 -1.37 11.53
N PHE A 106 4.88 -0.93 10.39
CA PHE A 106 5.31 0.44 10.12
C PHE A 106 4.77 0.89 8.76
N ALA A 107 4.74 2.21 8.54
CA ALA A 107 4.22 2.80 7.32
C ALA A 107 5.35 3.16 6.35
N ILE A 108 5.14 2.88 5.06
CA ILE A 108 5.97 3.30 3.94
C ILE A 108 5.12 4.14 3.00
N LEU A 109 5.58 5.32 2.63
CA LEU A 109 5.01 6.15 1.58
C LEU A 109 5.89 6.08 0.36
N THR A 110 5.31 5.76 -0.80
CA THR A 110 6.02 5.78 -2.07
C THR A 110 5.39 6.78 -3.05
N ASN A 111 6.15 7.18 -4.04
CA ASN A 111 5.62 7.90 -5.19
C ASN A 111 4.94 6.92 -6.18
N GLN A 112 4.44 7.45 -7.29
CA GLN A 112 3.78 6.68 -8.37
C GLN A 112 4.68 5.63 -9.05
N ALA A 113 5.99 5.73 -8.92
CA ALA A 113 6.94 4.76 -9.45
C ALA A 113 7.30 3.64 -8.45
N GLY A 114 6.76 3.68 -7.22
CA GLY A 114 7.09 2.72 -6.16
C GLY A 114 8.38 3.07 -5.39
N VAL A 115 8.94 4.27 -5.60
CA VAL A 115 10.14 4.74 -4.89
C VAL A 115 9.74 5.30 -3.52
N VAL A 116 10.40 4.86 -2.46
CA VAL A 116 10.15 5.29 -1.08
C VAL A 116 10.49 6.79 -0.92
N VAL A 117 9.52 7.57 -0.44
CA VAL A 117 9.66 9.01 -0.21
C VAL A 117 9.53 9.41 1.26
N ASP A 118 8.85 8.60 2.07
CA ASP A 118 8.76 8.79 3.53
C ASP A 118 8.43 7.47 4.23
N VAL A 119 8.77 7.39 5.52
CA VAL A 119 8.49 6.22 6.37
C VAL A 119 8.12 6.68 7.78
N ASN A 120 7.23 5.95 8.46
CA ASN A 120 6.81 6.30 9.83
C ASN A 120 6.47 5.04 10.66
N GLY A 121 6.62 5.14 11.98
CA GLY A 121 6.36 4.05 12.91
C GLY A 121 7.63 3.54 13.60
N ARG A 122 7.53 2.38 14.25
CA ARG A 122 8.68 1.73 14.90
C ARG A 122 9.53 0.99 13.87
N ILE A 123 10.61 1.63 13.42
CA ILE A 123 11.53 1.11 12.40
C ILE A 123 12.82 0.67 13.09
N ASP A 124 13.02 -0.64 13.21
CA ASP A 124 14.27 -1.23 13.71
C ASP A 124 15.25 -1.43 12.54
N ARG A 125 16.13 -0.44 12.35
CA ARG A 125 17.14 -0.48 11.28
C ARG A 125 18.29 -1.46 11.55
N SER A 126 18.33 -2.11 12.71
CA SER A 126 19.28 -3.21 12.97
C SER A 126 18.86 -4.50 12.26
N ASP A 127 17.57 -4.66 11.96
CA ASP A 127 17.08 -5.71 11.07
C ASP A 127 17.30 -5.28 9.61
N SER A 128 18.20 -5.97 8.93
CA SER A 128 18.54 -5.68 7.53
C SER A 128 17.32 -5.75 6.59
N ARG A 129 16.32 -6.57 6.92
CA ARG A 129 15.08 -6.70 6.16
C ARG A 129 14.21 -5.45 6.28
N VAL A 130 14.23 -4.78 7.45
CA VAL A 130 13.58 -3.48 7.66
C VAL A 130 14.38 -2.38 6.98
N ASP A 131 15.71 -2.36 7.19
CA ASP A 131 16.57 -1.28 6.71
C ASP A 131 16.47 -1.11 5.18
N VAL A 132 16.55 -2.21 4.41
CA VAL A 132 16.57 -2.13 2.94
C VAL A 132 15.28 -1.55 2.35
N ILE A 133 14.11 -1.85 2.92
CA ILE A 133 12.81 -1.38 2.41
C ILE A 133 12.38 -0.03 2.97
N THR A 134 13.08 0.50 3.99
CA THR A 134 12.77 1.80 4.61
C THR A 134 13.76 2.89 4.23
N ARG A 135 14.71 2.61 3.35
CA ARG A 135 15.62 3.62 2.81
C ARG A 135 14.87 4.55 1.87
N ILE A 136 14.97 5.85 2.13
CA ILE A 136 14.44 6.84 1.19
C ILE A 136 15.14 6.68 -0.15
N GLY A 137 14.34 6.58 -1.23
CA GLY A 137 14.82 6.30 -2.56
C GLY A 137 14.92 4.82 -2.92
N ALA A 138 14.60 3.88 -2.04
CA ALA A 138 14.50 2.47 -2.40
C ALA A 138 13.38 2.28 -3.44
N ASP A 139 13.69 1.58 -4.53
CA ASP A 139 12.73 1.23 -5.58
C ASP A 139 12.05 -0.09 -5.22
N LEU A 140 10.78 0.01 -4.78
CA LEU A 140 9.96 -1.12 -4.39
C LEU A 140 8.89 -1.47 -5.44
N SER A 141 9.13 -1.10 -6.69
CA SER A 141 8.27 -1.44 -7.83
C SER A 141 8.21 -2.97 -8.07
N GLU A 142 7.12 -3.45 -8.68
CA GLU A 142 6.97 -4.87 -9.06
C GLU A 142 8.13 -5.36 -9.94
N GLN A 143 8.70 -4.49 -10.76
CA GLN A 143 9.83 -4.83 -11.63
C GLN A 143 11.13 -5.12 -10.83
N ARG A 144 11.32 -4.53 -9.66
CA ARG A 144 12.51 -4.71 -8.82
C ARG A 144 12.34 -5.77 -7.76
N VAL A 145 11.20 -5.74 -7.07
CA VAL A 145 11.00 -6.56 -5.87
C VAL A 145 9.85 -7.56 -6.02
N GLY A 146 9.37 -7.78 -7.26
CA GLY A 146 8.29 -8.71 -7.54
C GLY A 146 6.95 -8.27 -6.94
N THR A 147 6.03 -9.21 -6.76
CA THR A 147 4.72 -8.95 -6.17
C THR A 147 4.86 -8.52 -4.71
N THR A 148 4.50 -7.28 -4.44
CA THR A 148 4.36 -6.68 -3.11
C THR A 148 3.07 -5.86 -3.06
N ALA A 149 2.65 -5.40 -1.87
CA ALA A 149 1.49 -4.51 -1.77
C ALA A 149 1.74 -3.19 -2.50
N ILE A 150 2.99 -2.70 -2.53
CA ILE A 150 3.37 -1.46 -3.21
C ILE A 150 3.16 -1.60 -4.71
N GLY A 151 3.83 -2.56 -5.36
CA GLY A 151 3.69 -2.78 -6.80
C GLY A 151 2.26 -3.11 -7.21
N ALA A 152 1.59 -3.98 -6.44
CA ALA A 152 0.22 -4.40 -6.72
C ALA A 152 -0.78 -3.24 -6.61
N ALA A 153 -0.76 -2.44 -5.52
CA ALA A 153 -1.70 -1.31 -5.38
C ALA A 153 -1.53 -0.25 -6.47
N LEU A 154 -0.29 -0.02 -6.92
CA LEU A 154 0.00 0.91 -8.02
C LEU A 154 -0.55 0.41 -9.37
N ILE A 155 -0.42 -0.90 -9.67
CA ILE A 155 -0.88 -1.49 -10.92
C ILE A 155 -2.39 -1.70 -10.92
N GLU A 156 -2.93 -2.32 -9.87
CA GLU A 156 -4.36 -2.64 -9.77
C GLU A 156 -5.23 -1.43 -9.41
N ARG A 157 -4.60 -0.32 -8.96
CA ARG A 157 -5.26 0.94 -8.57
C ARG A 157 -6.37 0.76 -7.52
N GLN A 158 -6.17 -0.20 -6.63
CA GLN A 158 -7.10 -0.51 -5.54
C GLN A 158 -6.34 -0.93 -4.27
N PRO A 159 -6.96 -0.83 -3.09
CA PRO A 159 -6.36 -1.32 -1.86
C PRO A 159 -6.16 -2.84 -1.90
N VAL A 160 -4.99 -3.29 -1.45
CA VAL A 160 -4.58 -4.70 -1.45
C VAL A 160 -4.12 -5.15 -0.07
N TRP A 161 -4.15 -6.45 0.15
CA TRP A 161 -3.55 -7.12 1.31
C TRP A 161 -2.78 -8.34 0.84
N LEU A 162 -1.53 -8.46 1.28
CA LEU A 162 -0.67 -9.64 1.04
C LEU A 162 -0.12 -10.17 2.35
N HIS A 163 -0.03 -11.49 2.43
CA HIS A 163 0.51 -12.18 3.59
C HIS A 163 1.51 -13.25 3.17
N ARG A 164 2.76 -13.15 3.71
CA ARG A 164 3.77 -14.20 3.56
C ARG A 164 4.01 -14.58 2.08
N GLY A 165 3.81 -15.85 1.76
CA GLY A 165 4.04 -16.42 0.44
C GLY A 165 3.11 -15.90 -0.68
N GLU A 166 2.23 -14.94 -0.42
CA GLU A 166 1.53 -14.20 -1.49
C GLU A 166 2.48 -13.22 -2.21
N HIS A 167 3.60 -12.84 -1.58
CA HIS A 167 4.71 -12.15 -2.24
C HIS A 167 5.40 -13.08 -3.24
N PHE A 168 6.00 -12.52 -4.29
CA PHE A 168 6.58 -13.32 -5.38
C PHE A 168 7.86 -14.06 -4.95
N PHE A 169 8.86 -13.33 -4.45
CA PHE A 169 10.14 -13.95 -4.06
C PHE A 169 10.03 -14.68 -2.71
N ASP A 170 10.73 -15.80 -2.59
CA ASP A 170 10.80 -16.55 -1.34
C ASP A 170 11.38 -15.69 -0.20
N ALA A 171 12.38 -14.87 -0.52
CA ALA A 171 12.99 -13.94 0.44
C ALA A 171 12.01 -12.88 0.95
N THR A 172 10.97 -12.51 0.20
CA THR A 172 9.94 -11.54 0.62
C THR A 172 8.76 -12.18 1.35
N SER A 173 8.73 -13.50 1.48
CA SER A 173 7.68 -14.24 2.22
C SER A 173 7.67 -13.98 3.73
N VAL A 174 8.61 -13.22 4.25
CA VAL A 174 8.64 -12.76 5.65
C VAL A 174 7.72 -11.56 5.90
N TYR A 175 7.30 -10.85 4.85
CA TYR A 175 6.48 -9.65 4.93
C TYR A 175 4.98 -9.95 4.95
N SER A 176 4.24 -9.05 5.58
CA SER A 176 2.78 -8.97 5.53
C SER A 176 2.43 -7.50 5.33
N CYS A 177 1.71 -7.19 4.26
CA CYS A 177 1.56 -5.83 3.78
C CYS A 177 0.10 -5.48 3.47
N ALA A 178 -0.30 -4.26 3.85
CA ALA A 178 -1.55 -3.66 3.42
C ALA A 178 -1.25 -2.36 2.67
N GLY A 179 -1.65 -2.25 1.42
CA GLY A 179 -1.36 -1.09 0.59
C GLY A 179 -2.60 -0.43 0.01
N ALA A 180 -2.59 0.90 -0.11
CA ALA A 180 -3.62 1.66 -0.79
C ALA A 180 -2.99 2.70 -1.73
N PRO A 181 -3.43 2.78 -2.99
CA PRO A 181 -3.00 3.84 -3.90
C PRO A 181 -3.50 5.20 -3.41
N LEU A 182 -2.78 6.25 -3.78
CA LEU A 182 -3.10 7.64 -3.49
C LEU A 182 -3.37 8.35 -4.82
N PHE A 183 -4.52 9.02 -4.92
CA PHE A 183 -4.85 9.78 -6.12
C PHE A 183 -4.75 11.28 -5.85
N GLY A 184 -4.08 11.97 -6.76
CA GLY A 184 -3.98 13.42 -6.75
C GLY A 184 -5.30 14.10 -7.13
N PRO A 185 -5.39 15.43 -6.93
CA PRO A 185 -6.58 16.20 -7.28
C PRO A 185 -6.89 16.22 -8.77
N ASP A 186 -5.95 15.84 -9.62
CA ASP A 186 -6.09 15.64 -11.06
C ASP A 186 -6.62 14.24 -11.45
N GLY A 187 -6.79 13.33 -10.47
CA GLY A 187 -7.23 11.95 -10.68
C GLY A 187 -6.12 10.97 -11.06
N HIS A 188 -4.88 11.44 -11.21
CA HIS A 188 -3.73 10.57 -11.44
C HIS A 188 -3.21 9.96 -10.14
N CYS A 189 -2.61 8.78 -10.24
CA CYS A 189 -1.96 8.16 -9.10
C CYS A 189 -0.73 8.99 -8.69
N ALA A 190 -0.74 9.52 -7.47
CA ALA A 190 0.36 10.31 -6.90
C ALA A 190 1.40 9.43 -6.16
N GLY A 191 1.00 8.25 -5.75
CA GLY A 191 1.84 7.34 -4.98
C GLY A 191 1.00 6.26 -4.30
N MET A 192 1.55 5.68 -3.24
CA MET A 192 0.81 4.73 -2.42
C MET A 192 1.27 4.76 -0.97
N LEU A 193 0.36 4.40 -0.06
CA LEU A 193 0.63 4.18 1.35
C LEU A 193 0.60 2.68 1.64
N ASP A 194 1.66 2.19 2.29
CA ASP A 194 1.79 0.80 2.70
C ASP A 194 1.97 0.67 4.21
N LEU A 195 1.45 -0.41 4.78
CA LEU A 195 1.71 -0.88 6.12
C LEU A 195 2.40 -2.24 6.02
N THR A 196 3.67 -2.29 6.36
CA THR A 196 4.49 -3.51 6.32
C THR A 196 4.80 -4.01 7.72
N GLY A 197 4.63 -5.33 7.94
CA GLY A 197 5.10 -6.05 9.11
C GLY A 197 6.04 -7.19 8.72
N ILE A 198 7.11 -7.40 9.51
CA ILE A 198 8.05 -8.51 9.31
C ILE A 198 7.77 -9.59 10.34
N GLU A 199 7.53 -10.81 9.85
CA GLU A 199 7.13 -11.94 10.71
C GLU A 199 5.99 -11.57 11.68
N ALA A 200 5.18 -10.60 11.26
CA ALA A 200 4.06 -10.08 12.03
C ALA A 200 2.85 -11.02 11.95
N ALA A 201 1.96 -10.88 12.93
CA ALA A 201 0.65 -11.56 12.89
C ALA A 201 -0.15 -11.11 11.68
N GLU A 202 -0.94 -12.00 11.09
CA GLU A 202 -1.86 -11.68 10.01
C GLU A 202 -2.92 -10.68 10.50
N ARG A 203 -3.07 -9.56 9.77
CA ARG A 203 -3.98 -8.45 10.10
C ARG A 203 -4.65 -7.89 8.85
N PRO A 204 -5.56 -8.63 8.20
CA PRO A 204 -6.23 -8.18 6.98
C PRO A 204 -7.07 -6.91 7.20
N GLU A 205 -7.48 -6.61 8.44
CA GLU A 205 -8.16 -5.38 8.81
C GLU A 205 -7.32 -4.11 8.55
N LEU A 206 -5.99 -4.22 8.46
CA LEU A 206 -5.12 -3.12 8.10
C LEU A 206 -5.39 -2.58 6.70
N LYS A 207 -5.99 -3.38 5.79
CA LYS A 207 -6.46 -2.91 4.49
C LYS A 207 -7.48 -1.77 4.63
N HIS A 208 -8.38 -1.85 5.60
CA HIS A 208 -9.32 -0.76 5.87
C HIS A 208 -8.64 0.46 6.47
N LEU A 209 -7.72 0.25 7.41
CA LEU A 209 -6.99 1.34 8.05
C LEU A 209 -6.16 2.12 7.02
N VAL A 210 -5.38 1.44 6.18
CA VAL A 210 -4.57 2.09 5.15
C VAL A 210 -5.43 2.83 4.13
N THR A 211 -6.61 2.28 3.77
CA THR A 211 -7.57 2.93 2.87
C THR A 211 -8.14 4.23 3.47
N GLN A 212 -8.46 4.24 4.75
CA GLN A 212 -8.92 5.46 5.43
C GLN A 212 -7.80 6.52 5.50
N CYS A 213 -6.58 6.09 5.82
CA CYS A 213 -5.42 6.98 5.81
C CYS A 213 -5.14 7.55 4.41
N ALA A 214 -5.27 6.73 3.36
CA ALA A 214 -5.12 7.17 1.98
C ALA A 214 -6.11 8.29 1.63
N ARG A 215 -7.39 8.14 1.99
CA ARG A 215 -8.41 9.20 1.80
C ARG A 215 -8.01 10.51 2.50
N GLY A 216 -7.52 10.44 3.73
CA GLY A 216 -7.05 11.63 4.45
C GLY A 216 -5.91 12.35 3.71
N ILE A 217 -4.98 11.59 3.11
CA ILE A 217 -3.88 12.15 2.31
C ILE A 217 -4.41 12.75 1.00
N GLU A 218 -5.29 12.07 0.28
CA GLU A 218 -5.93 12.54 -0.95
C GLU A 218 -6.72 13.83 -0.72
N ASN A 219 -7.44 13.91 0.40
CA ASN A 219 -8.14 15.13 0.81
C ASN A 219 -7.15 16.27 1.09
N ALA A 220 -6.03 15.99 1.78
CA ALA A 220 -5.00 16.98 2.05
C ALA A 220 -4.33 17.47 0.75
N LEU A 221 -4.05 16.58 -0.22
CA LEU A 221 -3.55 16.95 -1.55
C LEU A 221 -4.53 17.85 -2.29
N THR A 222 -5.83 17.55 -2.22
CA THR A 222 -6.88 18.34 -2.86
C THR A 222 -7.02 19.71 -2.21
N LEU A 223 -7.07 19.78 -0.88
CA LEU A 223 -7.15 21.03 -0.13
C LEU A 223 -5.91 21.92 -0.28
N GLY A 224 -4.74 21.33 -0.52
CA GLY A 224 -3.50 22.04 -0.81
C GLY A 224 -3.45 22.69 -2.20
N ARG A 225 -4.42 22.40 -3.08
CA ARG A 225 -4.50 23.02 -4.41
C ARG A 225 -4.95 24.48 -4.31
N PRO A 226 -4.32 25.43 -5.01
CA PRO A 226 -4.83 26.80 -5.09
C PRO A 226 -6.28 26.83 -5.62
N HIS A 227 -7.17 27.52 -4.95
CA HIS A 227 -8.59 27.63 -5.34
C HIS A 227 -9.19 28.97 -4.87
N ALA A 228 -10.16 29.50 -5.61
CA ALA A 228 -10.99 30.62 -5.21
C ALA A 228 -12.23 30.15 -4.43
N LEU A 229 -12.72 28.93 -4.75
CA LEU A 229 -13.87 28.32 -4.09
C LEU A 229 -13.57 26.84 -3.84
N LEU A 230 -13.87 26.36 -2.62
CA LEU A 230 -13.89 24.97 -2.24
C LEU A 230 -15.32 24.50 -2.06
N ILE A 231 -15.74 23.52 -2.87
CA ILE A 231 -17.06 22.91 -2.75
C ILE A 231 -16.92 21.57 -2.03
N ARG A 232 -17.74 21.35 -1.01
CA ARG A 232 -17.87 20.06 -0.32
C ARG A 232 -19.19 19.41 -0.69
N LEU A 233 -19.13 18.12 -0.99
CA LEU A 233 -20.28 17.32 -1.40
C LEU A 233 -20.36 16.09 -0.50
N ASN A 234 -21.58 15.64 -0.21
CA ASN A 234 -21.79 14.32 0.39
C ASN A 234 -23.10 13.71 -0.13
N TRP A 235 -23.28 12.42 0.11
CA TRP A 235 -24.51 11.74 -0.25
C TRP A 235 -25.69 12.25 0.58
N PRO A 236 -26.92 12.24 0.03
CA PRO A 236 -28.11 12.66 0.78
C PRO A 236 -28.22 11.98 2.14
N GLY A 237 -28.50 12.75 3.18
CA GLY A 237 -28.61 12.26 4.56
C GLY A 237 -27.29 12.11 5.32
N ARG A 238 -26.15 12.44 4.73
CA ARG A 238 -24.86 12.54 5.42
C ARG A 238 -24.54 13.97 5.80
N THR A 239 -23.83 14.15 6.92
CA THR A 239 -23.27 15.45 7.34
C THR A 239 -21.99 15.73 6.61
N LEU A 240 -21.72 17.00 6.29
CA LEU A 240 -20.45 17.46 5.74
C LEU A 240 -19.40 17.64 6.86
N GLY A 241 -18.14 17.44 6.53
CA GLY A 241 -17.01 17.75 7.39
C GLY A 241 -16.11 16.57 7.75
N ASP A 242 -16.34 15.40 7.19
CA ASP A 242 -15.51 14.20 7.40
C ASP A 242 -14.65 13.84 6.18
N ASP A 243 -13.83 12.79 6.32
CA ASP A 243 -12.91 12.33 5.28
C ASP A 243 -13.63 11.66 4.08
N THR A 244 -14.95 11.47 4.15
CA THR A 244 -15.75 10.87 3.07
C THR A 244 -16.37 11.91 2.15
N ASP A 245 -16.22 13.21 2.45
CA ASP A 245 -16.71 14.30 1.60
C ASP A 245 -16.03 14.29 0.23
N GLY A 246 -16.81 14.53 -0.80
CA GLY A 246 -16.32 14.97 -2.10
C GLY A 246 -15.80 16.39 -2.00
N LEU A 247 -14.58 16.63 -2.47
CA LEU A 247 -13.93 17.95 -2.49
C LEU A 247 -13.70 18.38 -3.94
N LEU A 248 -14.11 19.61 -4.27
CA LEU A 248 -13.85 20.25 -5.56
C LEU A 248 -13.17 21.59 -5.35
N CYS A 249 -12.03 21.79 -5.99
CA CYS A 249 -11.35 23.07 -6.07
C CYS A 249 -11.75 23.77 -7.37
N VAL A 250 -12.18 25.04 -7.26
CA VAL A 250 -12.59 25.86 -8.38
C VAL A 250 -11.75 27.14 -8.40
N ASP A 251 -11.25 27.55 -9.56
CA ASP A 251 -10.48 28.78 -9.72
C ASP A 251 -11.39 30.04 -9.83
N ALA A 252 -10.77 31.20 -10.00
CA ALA A 252 -11.49 32.46 -10.11
C ALA A 252 -12.34 32.55 -11.40
N ASP A 253 -12.02 31.77 -12.42
CA ASP A 253 -12.77 31.69 -13.69
C ASP A 253 -13.91 30.67 -13.66
N GLY A 254 -14.13 30.01 -12.52
CA GLY A 254 -15.18 29.00 -12.34
C GLY A 254 -14.81 27.63 -12.90
N ARG A 255 -13.54 27.38 -13.23
CA ARG A 255 -13.07 26.07 -13.72
C ARG A 255 -12.68 25.17 -12.55
N ILE A 256 -13.06 23.90 -12.64
CA ILE A 256 -12.62 22.89 -11.67
C ILE A 256 -11.15 22.58 -11.92
N THR A 257 -10.31 22.86 -10.92
CA THR A 257 -8.85 22.64 -10.97
C THR A 257 -8.39 21.42 -10.19
N GLY A 258 -9.28 20.84 -9.39
CA GLY A 258 -8.99 19.63 -8.61
C GLY A 258 -10.24 19.00 -8.02
N ALA A 259 -10.21 17.67 -7.89
CA ALA A 259 -11.27 16.89 -7.25
C ALA A 259 -10.66 15.66 -6.56
N ASN A 260 -11.11 15.35 -5.35
CA ASN A 260 -10.72 14.11 -4.69
C ASN A 260 -11.49 12.90 -5.29
N PRO A 261 -11.08 11.65 -5.00
CA PRO A 261 -11.76 10.45 -5.50
C PRO A 261 -13.25 10.39 -5.13
N ALA A 262 -13.63 10.86 -3.92
CA ALA A 262 -15.02 10.87 -3.49
C ALA A 262 -15.88 11.79 -4.40
N ALA A 263 -15.41 12.99 -4.74
CA ALA A 263 -16.11 13.88 -5.67
C ALA A 263 -16.24 13.27 -7.06
N ARG A 264 -15.18 12.61 -7.57
CA ARG A 264 -15.20 11.92 -8.87
C ARG A 264 -16.18 10.75 -8.89
N GLN A 265 -16.34 10.05 -7.77
CA GLN A 265 -17.35 9.00 -7.64
C GLN A 265 -18.79 9.56 -7.64
N MET A 266 -19.00 10.73 -7.00
CA MET A 266 -20.32 11.38 -6.96
C MET A 266 -20.68 12.06 -8.28
N ILE A 267 -19.69 12.53 -9.04
CA ILE A 267 -19.85 13.24 -10.31
C ILE A 267 -18.99 12.55 -11.39
N PRO A 268 -19.52 11.52 -12.07
CA PRO A 268 -18.73 10.69 -13.00
C PRO A 268 -18.16 11.40 -14.24
N ARG A 269 -18.50 12.67 -14.45
CA ARG A 269 -18.04 13.47 -15.60
C ARG A 269 -16.95 14.50 -15.25
N LEU A 270 -16.39 14.39 -14.04
CA LEU A 270 -15.25 15.19 -13.60
C LEU A 270 -13.95 14.71 -14.21
#